data_dddbb40072c35638fce3bbb68c7f9055
#
_entry.id   dddbb40072c35638fce3bbb68c7f9055
#
_cell.length_a   1.000
_cell.length_b   1.000
_cell.length_c   1.000
_cell.angle_alpha   90.00
_cell.angle_beta   90.00
_cell.angle_gamma   90.00
#
_symmetry.space_group_name_H-M   'P 1'
#
loop_
_entity.id
_entity.type
_entity.pdbx_description
1 polymer ?
#
loop_
_entity_poly.entity_id
_entity_poly.type
_entity_poly.pdbx_seq_one_letter_code
_entity_poly.pdbx_strand_id
1 'polypeptide(L)'
;MLVGVTATPEAIAALRCPVCHGPLELDGRVLGCADGHRFDLARQGYATLAAGAIRHPGDTPAMLDARTVVQDAGMQAAITRGLVEAVPADARLVVDLGAGTGHHLAAVVDGVPDRHGIAIDSAKPAGKRAARAHDRVFAVVADVTAELPLGEGVADVVTCVFAPRNGAE
;
A
#
# COMPACT_ATOMS: atom_id res chain seq x y z
N MET A 1 -5.91 21.66 8.75
CA MET A 1 -5.57 21.30 7.36
C MET A 1 -6.00 19.86 7.17
N LEU A 2 -7.01 19.62 6.34
CA LEU A 2 -7.42 18.25 5.99
C LEU A 2 -6.28 17.65 5.15
N VAL A 3 -5.65 16.60 5.63
CA VAL A 3 -4.72 15.80 4.83
C VAL A 3 -5.54 15.28 3.64
N GLY A 4 -5.18 15.70 2.43
CA GLY A 4 -5.85 15.24 1.21
C GLY A 4 -5.76 13.70 1.16
N VAL A 5 -6.80 13.08 0.62
CA VAL A 5 -6.78 11.64 0.36
C VAL A 5 -5.78 11.39 -0.76
N THR A 6 -4.74 10.63 -0.52
CA THR A 6 -3.70 10.25 -1.49
C THR A 6 -4.15 9.15 -2.46
N ALA A 7 -5.46 8.98 -2.62
CA ALA A 7 -6.04 7.97 -3.52
C ALA A 7 -6.04 8.50 -4.95
N THR A 8 -5.06 8.10 -5.72
CA THR A 8 -5.00 8.44 -7.15
C THR A 8 -5.96 7.57 -7.96
N PRO A 9 -6.50 8.06 -9.10
CA PRO A 9 -7.38 7.27 -9.95
C PRO A 9 -6.75 5.92 -10.36
N GLU A 10 -5.46 5.90 -10.63
CA GLU A 10 -4.69 4.71 -11.02
C GLU A 10 -4.67 3.67 -9.90
N ALA A 11 -4.41 4.10 -8.67
CA ALA A 11 -4.42 3.21 -7.51
C ALA A 11 -5.82 2.64 -7.25
N ILE A 12 -6.87 3.48 -7.35
CA ILE A 12 -8.25 3.03 -7.14
C ILE A 12 -8.70 2.04 -8.21
N ALA A 13 -8.38 2.28 -9.49
CA ALA A 13 -8.73 1.40 -10.60
C ALA A 13 -8.13 -0.02 -10.45
N ALA A 14 -7.00 -0.13 -9.77
CA ALA A 14 -6.33 -1.40 -9.51
C ALA A 14 -7.02 -2.21 -8.38
N LEU A 15 -7.80 -1.56 -7.50
CA LEU A 15 -8.41 -2.22 -6.35
C LEU A 15 -9.62 -3.10 -6.73
N ARG A 16 -9.81 -4.14 -5.93
CA ARG A 16 -10.98 -5.02 -6.00
C ARG A 16 -11.66 -5.12 -4.63
N CYS A 17 -12.96 -5.28 -4.68
CA CYS A 17 -13.77 -5.53 -3.49
C CYS A 17 -13.32 -6.86 -2.86
N PRO A 18 -12.93 -6.89 -1.58
CA PRO A 18 -12.49 -8.13 -0.94
C PRO A 18 -13.62 -9.15 -0.71
N VAL A 19 -14.88 -8.79 -1.02
CA VAL A 19 -16.05 -9.64 -0.80
C VAL A 19 -16.58 -10.24 -2.10
N CYS A 20 -16.72 -9.42 -3.16
CA CYS A 20 -17.27 -9.86 -4.44
C CYS A 20 -16.29 -9.76 -5.61
N HIS A 21 -15.05 -9.35 -5.36
CA HIS A 21 -13.96 -9.18 -6.35
C HIS A 21 -14.28 -8.18 -7.48
N GLY A 22 -15.43 -7.48 -7.42
CA GLY A 22 -15.79 -6.41 -8.34
C GLY A 22 -14.89 -5.17 -8.19
N PRO A 23 -14.83 -4.30 -9.22
CA PRO A 23 -14.08 -3.06 -9.15
C PRO A 23 -14.59 -2.15 -8.02
N LEU A 24 -13.69 -1.35 -7.47
CA LEU A 24 -14.01 -0.34 -6.47
C LEU A 24 -13.96 1.06 -7.08
N GLU A 25 -14.88 1.90 -6.67
CA GLU A 25 -14.94 3.33 -7.00
C GLU A 25 -14.85 4.15 -5.72
N LEU A 26 -14.19 5.29 -5.78
CA LEU A 26 -14.08 6.21 -4.64
C LEU A 26 -15.10 7.32 -4.79
N ASP A 27 -16.03 7.41 -3.82
CA ASP A 27 -16.97 8.51 -3.65
C ASP A 27 -16.67 9.24 -2.33
N GLY A 28 -16.12 10.43 -2.42
CA GLY A 28 -15.66 11.18 -1.26
C GLY A 28 -14.60 10.44 -0.45
N ARG A 29 -15.01 9.77 0.61
CA ARG A 29 -14.13 8.97 1.49
C ARG A 29 -14.59 7.52 1.63
N VAL A 30 -15.36 7.02 0.71
CA VAL A 30 -15.90 5.66 0.73
C VAL A 30 -15.53 4.96 -0.57
N LEU A 31 -14.85 3.82 -0.47
CA LEU A 31 -14.70 2.88 -1.58
C LEU A 31 -15.94 2.00 -1.65
N GLY A 32 -16.61 1.95 -2.79
CA GLY A 32 -17.82 1.16 -3.02
C GLY A 32 -17.70 0.28 -4.25
N CYS A 33 -18.42 -0.85 -4.27
CA CYS A 33 -18.59 -1.68 -5.45
C CYS A 33 -20.06 -1.71 -5.89
N ALA A 34 -20.34 -2.22 -7.09
CA ALA A 34 -21.68 -2.31 -7.65
C ALA A 34 -22.64 -3.18 -6.81
N ASP A 35 -22.12 -4.18 -6.09
CA ASP A 35 -22.91 -5.05 -5.20
C ASP A 35 -23.22 -4.40 -3.83
N GLY A 36 -22.85 -3.13 -3.65
CA GLY A 36 -23.20 -2.35 -2.46
C GLY A 36 -22.25 -2.51 -1.26
N HIS A 37 -21.14 -3.25 -1.38
CA HIS A 37 -20.13 -3.28 -0.32
C HIS A 37 -19.43 -1.92 -0.24
N ARG A 38 -19.20 -1.43 0.99
CA ARG A 38 -18.63 -0.10 1.23
C ARG A 38 -17.53 -0.17 2.28
N PHE A 39 -16.45 0.57 2.04
CA PHE A 39 -15.26 0.61 2.88
C PHE A 39 -14.83 2.06 3.11
N ASP A 40 -14.95 2.54 4.34
CA ASP A 40 -14.57 3.91 4.69
C ASP A 40 -13.06 4.08 4.69
N LEU A 41 -12.60 5.19 4.15
CA LEU A 41 -11.22 5.63 4.34
C LEU A 41 -11.05 6.14 5.77
N ALA A 42 -10.07 5.59 6.47
CA ALA A 42 -9.66 6.11 7.76
C ALA A 42 -9.26 7.60 7.65
N ARG A 43 -9.37 8.36 8.74
CA ARG A 43 -9.00 9.78 8.75
C ARG A 43 -7.60 10.05 8.19
N GLN A 44 -6.70 9.08 8.32
CA GLN A 44 -5.32 9.16 7.82
C GLN A 44 -5.17 8.86 6.32
N GLY A 45 -6.22 8.45 5.62
CA GLY A 45 -6.21 8.23 4.17
C GLY A 45 -6.03 6.78 3.72
N TYR A 46 -5.89 5.80 4.61
CA TYR A 46 -5.84 4.39 4.23
C TYR A 46 -7.23 3.73 4.23
N ALA A 47 -7.40 2.67 3.45
CA ALA A 47 -8.57 1.78 3.49
C ALA A 47 -8.24 0.45 4.19
N THR A 48 -9.23 -0.17 4.83
CA THR A 48 -9.14 -1.58 5.24
C THR A 48 -9.94 -2.42 4.27
N LEU A 49 -9.24 -3.22 3.46
CA LEU A 49 -9.83 -4.10 2.44
C LEU A 49 -9.47 -5.55 2.77
N ALA A 50 -10.17 -6.10 3.76
CA ALA A 50 -10.01 -7.49 4.19
C ALA A 50 -11.37 -8.19 4.15
N ALA A 51 -11.45 -9.36 3.51
CA ALA A 51 -12.65 -10.18 3.46
C ALA A 51 -13.02 -10.82 4.81
N GLY A 52 -12.10 -10.81 5.77
CA GLY A 52 -12.28 -11.41 7.08
C GLY A 52 -11.26 -10.91 8.10
N ALA A 53 -11.07 -11.67 9.15
CA ALA A 53 -10.07 -11.34 10.17
C ALA A 53 -8.66 -11.48 9.62
N ILE A 54 -7.85 -10.45 9.80
CA ILE A 54 -6.42 -10.49 9.47
C ILE A 54 -5.74 -11.44 10.46
N ARG A 55 -5.12 -12.50 9.96
CA ARG A 55 -4.51 -13.57 10.78
C ARG A 55 -3.18 -13.17 11.39
N HIS A 56 -2.44 -12.30 10.71
CA HIS A 56 -1.13 -11.82 11.15
C HIS A 56 -1.24 -10.34 11.53
N PRO A 57 -1.12 -9.99 12.82
CA PRO A 57 -1.34 -8.62 13.29
C PRO A 57 -0.30 -7.61 12.78
N GLY A 58 0.82 -8.10 12.23
CA GLY A 58 1.91 -7.27 11.74
C GLY A 58 2.62 -6.46 12.82
N ASP A 59 3.35 -5.43 12.42
CA ASP A 59 4.18 -4.62 13.32
C ASP A 59 3.34 -3.77 14.30
N THR A 60 3.79 -3.72 15.55
CA THR A 60 3.24 -2.80 16.57
C THR A 60 3.68 -1.35 16.29
N PRO A 61 3.00 -0.34 16.88
CA PRO A 61 3.46 1.04 16.78
C PRO A 61 4.92 1.25 17.19
N ALA A 62 5.37 0.61 18.28
CA ALA A 62 6.74 0.72 18.77
C ALA A 62 7.77 0.12 17.81
N MET A 63 7.45 -1.02 17.16
CA MET A 63 8.31 -1.61 16.12
C MET A 63 8.45 -0.68 14.91
N LEU A 64 7.35 -0.07 14.49
CA LEU A 64 7.37 0.88 13.38
C LEU A 64 8.12 2.18 13.72
N ASP A 65 8.04 2.65 14.98
CA ASP A 65 8.81 3.81 15.44
C ASP A 65 10.31 3.50 15.42
N ALA A 66 10.71 2.33 15.93
CA ALA A 66 12.11 1.88 15.88
C ALA A 66 12.61 1.73 14.42
N ARG A 67 11.75 1.20 13.52
CA ARG A 67 12.07 1.10 12.10
C ARG A 67 12.27 2.47 11.46
N THR A 68 11.42 3.45 11.78
CA THR A 68 11.57 4.83 11.31
C THR A 68 12.91 5.42 11.73
N VAL A 69 13.35 5.23 12.98
CA VAL A 69 14.67 5.69 13.44
C VAL A 69 15.81 5.11 12.61
N VAL A 70 15.75 3.81 12.29
CA VAL A 70 16.75 3.13 11.45
C VAL A 70 16.76 3.67 10.01
N GLN A 71 15.57 3.94 9.46
CA GLN A 71 15.39 4.50 8.12
C GLN A 71 15.90 5.94 8.04
N ASP A 72 15.55 6.79 9.01
CA ASP A 72 15.98 8.19 9.09
C ASP A 72 17.49 8.32 9.29
N ALA A 73 18.11 7.36 9.99
CA ALA A 73 19.56 7.25 10.11
C ALA A 73 20.26 6.79 8.82
N GLY A 74 19.52 6.51 7.74
CA GLY A 74 20.05 6.07 6.46
C GLY A 74 20.60 4.64 6.43
N MET A 75 20.38 3.84 7.48
CA MET A 75 20.92 2.48 7.58
C MET A 75 20.37 1.53 6.50
N GLN A 76 19.21 1.86 5.90
CA GLN A 76 18.61 1.11 4.80
C GLN A 76 18.77 1.78 3.43
N ALA A 77 19.58 2.85 3.32
CA ALA A 77 19.72 3.65 2.09
C ALA A 77 20.21 2.81 0.89
N ALA A 78 21.09 1.84 1.11
CA ALA A 78 21.57 0.96 0.05
C ALA A 78 20.46 0.08 -0.53
N ILE A 79 19.55 -0.42 0.33
CA ILE A 79 18.40 -1.23 -0.07
C ILE A 79 17.41 -0.35 -0.85
N THR A 80 17.08 0.82 -0.32
CA THR A 80 16.18 1.77 -0.98
C THR A 80 16.69 2.15 -2.37
N ARG A 81 17.99 2.47 -2.49
CA ARG A 81 18.61 2.79 -3.77
C ARG A 81 18.56 1.62 -4.75
N GLY A 82 18.90 0.41 -4.29
CA GLY A 82 18.81 -0.78 -5.14
C GLY A 82 17.39 -1.06 -5.65
N LEU A 83 16.37 -0.79 -4.84
CA LEU A 83 14.96 -0.89 -5.27
C LEU A 83 14.63 0.16 -6.34
N VAL A 84 15.02 1.42 -6.14
CA VAL A 84 14.80 2.50 -7.10
C VAL A 84 15.47 2.18 -8.44
N GLU A 85 16.69 1.63 -8.42
CA GLU A 85 17.44 1.24 -9.61
C GLU A 85 16.86 -0.01 -10.32
N ALA A 86 16.26 -0.94 -9.55
CA ALA A 86 15.71 -2.18 -10.08
C ALA A 86 14.32 -2.01 -10.71
N VAL A 87 13.55 -1.00 -10.30
CA VAL A 87 12.21 -0.75 -10.85
C VAL A 87 12.31 -0.07 -12.21
N PRO A 88 11.77 -0.66 -13.30
CA PRO A 88 11.82 -0.08 -14.64
C PRO A 88 11.29 1.36 -14.68
N ALA A 89 11.92 2.21 -15.48
CA ALA A 89 11.55 3.64 -15.57
C ALA A 89 10.14 3.86 -16.14
N ASP A 90 9.63 2.94 -16.91
CA ASP A 90 8.29 2.95 -17.52
C ASP A 90 7.21 2.31 -16.64
N ALA A 91 7.58 1.67 -15.51
CA ALA A 91 6.61 1.17 -14.54
C ALA A 91 5.79 2.31 -13.95
N ARG A 92 4.45 2.20 -14.01
CA ARG A 92 3.51 3.23 -13.57
C ARG A 92 2.86 2.89 -12.24
N LEU A 93 2.54 1.63 -11.99
CA LEU A 93 1.94 1.18 -10.74
C LEU A 93 2.85 0.16 -10.05
N VAL A 94 3.32 0.54 -8.87
CA VAL A 94 4.14 -0.32 -8.00
C VAL A 94 3.33 -0.71 -6.77
N VAL A 95 3.26 -1.99 -6.48
CA VAL A 95 2.63 -2.53 -5.27
C VAL A 95 3.71 -3.01 -4.31
N ASP A 96 3.63 -2.59 -3.05
CA ASP A 96 4.57 -3.03 -2.00
C ASP A 96 3.83 -3.87 -0.95
N LEU A 97 4.21 -5.13 -0.84
CA LEU A 97 3.60 -6.12 0.07
C LEU A 97 4.36 -6.15 1.39
N GLY A 98 3.64 -5.90 2.50
CA GLY A 98 4.26 -5.71 3.81
C GLY A 98 5.01 -4.38 3.91
N ALA A 99 4.41 -3.33 3.36
CA ALA A 99 5.05 -2.02 3.15
C ALA A 99 5.50 -1.30 4.43
N GLY A 100 5.00 -1.71 5.60
CA GLY A 100 5.39 -1.14 6.88
C GLY A 100 5.17 0.37 6.94
N THR A 101 6.25 1.14 7.01
CA THR A 101 6.19 2.62 7.04
C THR A 101 5.90 3.25 5.67
N GLY A 102 6.01 2.49 4.57
CA GLY A 102 5.94 3.00 3.20
C GLY A 102 7.23 3.65 2.70
N HIS A 103 8.32 3.61 3.48
CA HIS A 103 9.60 4.30 3.20
C HIS A 103 10.20 3.92 1.84
N HIS A 104 10.31 2.64 1.54
CA HIS A 104 10.91 2.16 0.30
C HIS A 104 10.04 2.49 -0.91
N LEU A 105 8.72 2.25 -0.80
CA LEU A 105 7.77 2.56 -1.86
C LEU A 105 7.72 4.06 -2.15
N ALA A 106 7.75 4.91 -1.13
CA ALA A 106 7.81 6.36 -1.31
C ALA A 106 9.00 6.78 -2.17
N ALA A 107 10.20 6.27 -1.88
CA ALA A 107 11.40 6.56 -2.67
C ALA A 107 11.30 6.05 -4.11
N VAL A 108 10.73 4.86 -4.33
CA VAL A 108 10.50 4.30 -5.68
C VAL A 108 9.53 5.17 -6.46
N VAL A 109 8.46 5.65 -5.84
CA VAL A 109 7.44 6.50 -6.47
C VAL A 109 7.97 7.90 -6.74
N ASP A 110 8.77 8.46 -5.84
CA ASP A 110 9.34 9.81 -5.97
C ASP A 110 10.29 9.92 -7.17
N GLY A 111 11.00 8.84 -7.49
CA GLY A 111 12.01 8.81 -8.54
C GLY A 111 11.49 9.00 -9.97
N VAL A 112 10.18 8.82 -10.21
CA VAL A 112 9.57 8.95 -11.57
C VAL A 112 8.25 9.72 -11.47
N PRO A 113 8.08 10.83 -12.21
CA PRO A 113 6.78 11.48 -12.37
C PRO A 113 5.73 10.46 -12.87
N ASP A 114 4.47 10.64 -12.50
CA ASP A 114 3.35 9.77 -12.91
C ASP A 114 3.46 8.29 -12.48
N ARG A 115 4.40 7.94 -11.60
CA ARG A 115 4.42 6.66 -10.94
C ARG A 115 3.57 6.71 -9.68
N HIS A 116 2.73 5.70 -9.50
CA HIS A 116 1.84 5.55 -8.35
C HIS A 116 2.21 4.31 -7.54
N GLY A 117 1.88 4.32 -6.25
CA GLY A 117 2.14 3.20 -5.35
C GLY A 117 0.90 2.74 -4.61
N ILE A 118 0.79 1.43 -4.38
CA ILE A 118 -0.14 0.85 -3.42
C ILE A 118 0.68 0.16 -2.34
N ALA A 119 0.58 0.66 -1.10
CA ALA A 119 1.22 0.07 0.06
C ALA A 119 0.23 -0.87 0.76
N ILE A 120 0.50 -2.17 0.78
CA ILE A 120 -0.36 -3.15 1.47
C ILE A 120 0.35 -3.66 2.72
N ASP A 121 -0.34 -3.63 3.85
CA ASP A 121 0.17 -4.18 5.12
C ASP A 121 -0.97 -4.69 5.98
N SER A 122 -0.72 -5.72 6.79
CA SER A 122 -1.72 -6.27 7.71
C SER A 122 -1.94 -5.39 8.96
N ALA A 123 -0.97 -4.57 9.31
CA ALA A 123 -1.01 -3.72 10.49
C ALA A 123 -1.67 -2.36 10.21
N LYS A 124 -2.75 -2.03 10.92
CA LYS A 124 -3.34 -0.68 10.87
C LYS A 124 -2.34 0.44 11.19
N PRO A 125 -1.42 0.28 12.18
CA PRO A 125 -0.36 1.27 12.41
C PRO A 125 0.56 1.48 11.22
N ALA A 126 0.86 0.44 10.43
CA ALA A 126 1.63 0.54 9.19
C ALA A 126 0.84 1.31 8.12
N GLY A 127 -0.41 0.91 7.84
CA GLY A 127 -1.27 1.63 6.89
C GLY A 127 -1.41 3.12 7.20
N LYS A 128 -1.48 3.48 8.49
CA LYS A 128 -1.50 4.88 8.95
C LYS A 128 -0.22 5.65 8.60
N ARG A 129 0.95 5.00 8.62
CA ARG A 129 2.24 5.63 8.26
C ARG A 129 2.42 5.68 6.75
N ALA A 130 2.19 4.57 6.07
CA ALA A 130 2.29 4.47 4.62
C ALA A 130 1.39 5.48 3.89
N ALA A 131 0.17 5.74 4.39
CA ALA A 131 -0.73 6.76 3.86
C ALA A 131 -0.19 8.21 3.94
N ARG A 132 0.94 8.44 4.59
CA ARG A 132 1.60 9.74 4.73
C ARG A 132 2.99 9.76 4.12
N ALA A 133 3.43 8.61 3.59
CA ALA A 133 4.78 8.46 3.10
C ALA A 133 5.00 9.23 1.80
N HIS A 134 3.99 9.31 0.94
CA HIS A 134 4.06 10.04 -0.34
C HIS A 134 2.65 10.33 -0.88
N ASP A 135 2.47 11.46 -1.57
CA ASP A 135 1.16 11.90 -2.10
C ASP A 135 0.60 11.00 -3.22
N ARG A 136 1.44 10.21 -3.87
CA ARG A 136 1.07 9.23 -4.89
C ARG A 136 1.09 7.78 -4.39
N VAL A 137 1.09 7.59 -3.07
CA VAL A 137 1.01 6.25 -2.44
C VAL A 137 -0.35 6.12 -1.74
N PHE A 138 -1.13 5.14 -2.16
CA PHE A 138 -2.37 4.77 -1.48
C PHE A 138 -2.11 3.57 -0.56
N ALA A 139 -2.53 3.67 0.70
CA ALA A 139 -2.32 2.61 1.68
C ALA A 139 -3.57 1.75 1.87
N VAL A 140 -3.37 0.45 1.88
CA VAL A 140 -4.40 -0.56 2.09
C VAL A 140 -4.00 -1.46 3.25
N VAL A 141 -4.91 -1.66 4.20
CA VAL A 141 -4.76 -2.65 5.26
C VAL A 141 -5.45 -3.93 4.82
N ALA A 142 -4.67 -4.97 4.52
CA ALA A 142 -5.12 -6.29 4.11
C ALA A 142 -4.12 -7.37 4.54
N ASP A 143 -4.55 -8.62 4.58
CA ASP A 143 -3.66 -9.76 4.87
C ASP A 143 -2.88 -10.10 3.61
N VAL A 144 -1.56 -9.83 3.61
CA VAL A 144 -0.67 -10.10 2.47
C VAL A 144 -0.44 -11.60 2.21
N THR A 145 -0.91 -12.47 3.10
CA THR A 145 -0.85 -13.93 2.96
C THR A 145 -2.17 -14.54 2.48
N ALA A 146 -3.20 -13.71 2.28
CA ALA A 146 -4.49 -14.07 1.72
C ALA A 146 -4.62 -13.50 0.30
N GLU A 147 -5.77 -13.71 -0.33
CA GLU A 147 -6.09 -13.08 -1.61
C GLU A 147 -6.03 -11.56 -1.50
N LEU A 148 -5.25 -10.93 -2.37
CA LEU A 148 -5.05 -9.49 -2.38
C LEU A 148 -6.28 -8.77 -2.97
N PRO A 149 -6.66 -7.60 -2.43
CA PRO A 149 -7.76 -6.80 -2.98
C PRO A 149 -7.32 -6.01 -4.24
N LEU A 150 -6.72 -6.73 -5.20
CA LEU A 150 -6.17 -6.18 -6.44
C LEU A 150 -6.72 -6.94 -7.66
N GLY A 151 -6.80 -6.26 -8.79
CA GLY A 151 -7.06 -6.91 -10.08
C GLY A 151 -5.86 -7.71 -10.57
N GLU A 152 -6.11 -8.71 -11.40
CA GLU A 152 -5.03 -9.47 -12.05
C GLU A 152 -4.24 -8.58 -13.01
N GLY A 153 -2.92 -8.68 -13.00
CA GLY A 153 -2.03 -8.00 -13.93
C GLY A 153 -2.05 -6.47 -13.86
N VAL A 154 -2.57 -5.87 -12.78
CA VAL A 154 -2.66 -4.41 -12.64
C VAL A 154 -1.35 -3.75 -12.23
N ALA A 155 -0.47 -4.47 -11.55
CA ALA A 155 0.81 -3.95 -11.10
C ALA A 155 1.90 -4.18 -12.17
N ASP A 156 2.67 -3.15 -12.49
CA ASP A 156 3.86 -3.30 -13.32
C ASP A 156 5.01 -3.93 -12.53
N VAL A 157 5.07 -3.64 -11.24
CA VAL A 157 6.09 -4.17 -10.32
C VAL A 157 5.47 -4.44 -8.95
N VAL A 158 5.85 -5.58 -8.37
CA VAL A 158 5.56 -5.90 -6.97
C VAL A 158 6.85 -5.93 -6.18
N THR A 159 6.91 -5.19 -5.08
CA THR A 159 8.01 -5.22 -4.12
C THR A 159 7.58 -5.92 -2.83
N CYS A 160 8.53 -6.59 -2.17
CA CYS A 160 8.32 -7.24 -0.89
C CYS A 160 9.62 -7.21 -0.11
N VAL A 161 9.76 -6.24 0.82
CA VAL A 161 11.01 -5.97 1.54
C VAL A 161 10.84 -6.34 3.01
N PHE A 162 11.56 -7.38 3.45
CA PHE A 162 11.50 -7.91 4.83
C PHE A 162 10.10 -8.34 5.28
N ALA A 163 9.25 -8.74 4.36
CA ALA A 163 7.90 -9.21 4.67
C ALA A 163 7.69 -10.68 4.24
N PRO A 164 6.71 -11.39 4.82
CA PRO A 164 6.32 -12.71 4.36
C PRO A 164 5.91 -12.67 2.89
N ARG A 165 6.24 -13.74 2.16
CA ARG A 165 5.87 -13.89 0.74
C ARG A 165 4.81 -14.96 0.61
N ASN A 166 3.77 -14.68 -0.16
CA ASN A 166 2.84 -15.66 -0.66
C ASN A 166 3.26 -16.04 -2.09
N GLY A 167 3.86 -17.19 -2.26
CA GLY A 167 4.38 -17.63 -3.55
C GLY A 167 3.31 -18.20 -4.50
N ALA A 168 2.03 -18.17 -4.10
CA ALA A 168 0.91 -18.66 -4.90
C ALA A 168 0.15 -17.53 -5.64
N GLU A 169 0.55 -16.27 -5.45
CA GLU A 169 -0.03 -15.08 -6.08
C GLU A 169 0.93 -14.36 -7.01
#